data_bce4beff0f44ea030a4afdf87f45a6d1
#
_entry.id   bce4beff0f44ea030a4afdf87f45a6d1
#
_cell.length_a   1.000
_cell.length_b   1.000
_cell.length_c   1.000
_cell.angle_alpha   90.00
_cell.angle_beta   90.00
_cell.angle_gamma   90.00
#
_symmetry.space_group_name_H-M   'P 1'
#
loop_
_entity.id
_entity.type
_entity.pdbx_description
1 polymer ?
#
loop_
_entity_poly.entity_id
_entity_poly.type
_entity_poly.pdbx_seq_one_letter_code
_entity_poly.pdbx_strand_id
1 'polypeptide(L)'
;IDWQKLLAGGEAFEKCGEYLPKETLAHINENLIAIKGPLMTPVGESFRSINVTLRQKMDLYACVRPVEYFKGIKSPVKAPEKVDMTIFREHTEDSYAGIEFASETNESHNLLKFLEKELNVHSIRFPKTSALGIKPVSPEGSKRLVNAAFEYALKMNKKRVTFVHKGNIMKFTEGGFRNWAYEVAKEYPTFTKLEYDKIKNERGSLQAENEKKAALKSGKIYVDDVIADNFL
;
A
#
# COMPACT_ATOMS: atom_id res chain seq x y z
N ILE A 1 3.40 24.97 -20.86
CA ILE A 1 3.14 24.65 -19.44
C ILE A 1 3.70 25.79 -18.62
N ASP A 2 2.84 26.39 -17.80
CA ASP A 2 3.26 27.40 -16.84
C ASP A 2 3.62 26.75 -15.52
N TRP A 3 4.87 26.94 -15.08
CA TRP A 3 5.37 26.35 -13.85
C TRP A 3 5.26 27.33 -12.69
N GLN A 4 4.63 26.93 -11.61
CA GLN A 4 4.65 27.63 -10.33
C GLN A 4 5.59 26.93 -9.35
N LYS A 5 6.61 27.64 -8.87
CA LYS A 5 7.47 27.14 -7.80
C LYS A 5 6.80 27.41 -6.45
N LEU A 6 6.54 26.34 -5.71
CA LEU A 6 5.97 26.38 -4.35
C LEU A 6 7.02 26.02 -3.31
N LEU A 7 6.88 26.55 -2.11
CA LEU A 7 7.80 26.31 -1.01
C LEU A 7 7.39 25.06 -0.23
N ALA A 8 8.35 24.18 0.07
CA ALA A 8 8.19 23.05 0.96
C ALA A 8 9.54 22.65 1.57
N GLY A 9 9.52 21.99 2.72
CA GLY A 9 10.73 21.53 3.41
C GLY A 9 11.52 22.64 4.10
N GLY A 10 12.84 22.47 4.19
CA GLY A 10 13.72 23.43 4.88
C GLY A 10 13.63 24.83 4.32
N GLU A 11 13.59 25.00 2.99
CA GLU A 11 13.45 26.31 2.34
C GLU A 11 12.16 27.04 2.77
N ALA A 12 11.05 26.30 2.93
CA ALA A 12 9.80 26.87 3.41
C ALA A 12 9.93 27.33 4.87
N PHE A 13 10.53 26.49 5.71
CA PHE A 13 10.72 26.81 7.12
C PHE A 13 11.57 28.06 7.32
N GLU A 14 12.66 28.19 6.59
CA GLU A 14 13.54 29.39 6.63
C GLU A 14 12.81 30.68 6.23
N LYS A 15 11.88 30.58 5.27
CA LYS A 15 11.19 31.76 4.73
C LYS A 15 9.91 32.14 5.47
N CYS A 16 9.16 31.17 5.96
CA CYS A 16 7.84 31.40 6.55
C CYS A 16 7.57 30.64 7.87
N GLY A 17 8.56 29.92 8.42
CA GLY A 17 8.42 29.20 9.68
C GLY A 17 7.60 27.91 9.63
N GLU A 18 7.14 27.49 8.45
CA GLU A 18 6.35 26.28 8.25
C GLU A 18 7.02 25.37 7.22
N TYR A 19 7.15 24.06 7.52
CA TYR A 19 7.71 23.09 6.56
C TYR A 19 6.79 22.79 5.37
N LEU A 20 5.49 23.00 5.53
CA LEU A 20 4.49 22.80 4.50
C LEU A 20 3.41 23.89 4.61
N PRO A 21 3.62 25.06 3.97
CA PRO A 21 2.69 26.17 4.01
C PRO A 21 1.30 25.79 3.48
N LYS A 22 0.25 26.36 4.07
CA LYS A 22 -1.14 26.17 3.61
C LYS A 22 -1.35 26.61 2.17
N GLU A 23 -0.65 27.65 1.74
CA GLU A 23 -0.66 28.16 0.36
C GLU A 23 -0.17 27.08 -0.62
N THR A 24 0.90 26.36 -0.29
CA THR A 24 1.42 25.24 -1.10
C THR A 24 0.35 24.15 -1.27
N LEU A 25 -0.35 23.79 -0.20
CA LEU A 25 -1.44 22.80 -0.27
C LEU A 25 -2.60 23.30 -1.12
N ALA A 26 -2.98 24.58 -0.99
CA ALA A 26 -4.05 25.19 -1.77
C ALA A 26 -3.74 25.14 -3.27
N HIS A 27 -2.55 25.56 -3.67
CA HIS A 27 -2.11 25.53 -5.07
C HIS A 27 -2.04 24.10 -5.65
N ILE A 28 -1.59 23.11 -4.86
CA ILE A 28 -1.61 21.71 -5.32
C ILE A 28 -3.05 21.24 -5.54
N ASN A 29 -3.98 21.56 -4.63
CA ASN A 29 -5.39 21.21 -4.77
C ASN A 29 -6.05 21.88 -5.98
N GLU A 30 -5.73 23.11 -6.25
CA GLU A 30 -6.26 23.86 -7.41
C GLU A 30 -5.76 23.27 -8.74
N ASN A 31 -4.46 22.95 -8.83
CA ASN A 31 -3.85 22.47 -10.06
C ASN A 31 -3.92 20.94 -10.24
N LEU A 32 -4.21 20.17 -9.19
CA LEU A 32 -4.32 18.70 -9.17
C LEU A 32 -3.04 17.93 -9.56
N ILE A 33 -2.01 18.61 -10.04
CA ILE A 33 -0.73 18.02 -10.47
C ILE A 33 0.40 18.81 -9.84
N ALA A 34 1.33 18.10 -9.20
CA ALA A 34 2.54 18.69 -8.66
C ALA A 34 3.74 17.76 -8.85
N ILE A 35 4.90 18.35 -9.13
CA ILE A 35 6.19 17.64 -9.14
C ILE A 35 7.00 18.13 -7.96
N LYS A 36 7.55 17.21 -7.19
CA LYS A 36 8.43 17.54 -6.08
C LYS A 36 9.74 16.77 -6.16
N GLY A 37 10.80 17.43 -5.74
CA GLY A 37 12.08 16.79 -5.48
C GLY A 37 12.13 16.12 -4.09
N PRO A 38 13.31 15.60 -3.69
CA PRO A 38 13.55 15.14 -2.32
C PRO A 38 13.32 16.28 -1.33
N LEU A 39 12.57 15.99 -0.26
CA LEU A 39 12.38 16.92 0.85
C LEU A 39 13.08 16.36 2.08
N MET A 40 13.99 17.15 2.65
CA MET A 40 14.57 16.81 3.94
C MET A 40 13.55 17.07 5.04
N THR A 41 13.34 16.06 5.89
CA THR A 41 12.64 16.21 7.15
C THR A 41 13.71 16.34 8.24
N PRO A 42 13.65 17.34 9.12
CA PRO A 42 14.58 17.42 10.23
C PRO A 42 14.53 16.15 11.06
N VAL A 43 15.69 15.67 11.47
CA VAL A 43 15.80 14.55 12.41
C VAL A 43 15.47 15.07 13.81
N GLY A 44 14.31 14.68 14.34
CA GLY A 44 13.86 15.06 15.69
C GLY A 44 12.53 14.39 16.02
N GLU A 45 12.28 14.14 17.29
CA GLU A 45 11.16 13.32 17.80
C GLU A 45 9.76 13.86 17.51
N SER A 46 9.62 15.11 17.06
CA SER A 46 8.30 15.77 16.93
C SER A 46 7.83 16.01 15.48
N PHE A 47 8.62 15.68 14.46
CA PHE A 47 8.24 15.99 13.08
C PHE A 47 7.86 14.75 12.28
N ARG A 48 6.58 14.65 11.91
CA ARG A 48 6.14 13.70 10.87
C ARG A 48 6.75 14.09 9.52
N SER A 49 7.16 13.10 8.75
CA SER A 49 7.65 13.30 7.39
C SER A 49 6.68 14.16 6.57
N ILE A 50 7.18 15.23 5.94
CA ILE A 50 6.41 16.10 5.05
C ILE A 50 5.70 15.28 3.97
N ASN A 51 6.35 14.21 3.48
CA ASN A 51 5.76 13.30 2.51
C ASN A 51 4.52 12.58 3.06
N VAL A 52 4.53 12.15 4.32
CA VAL A 52 3.38 11.54 4.97
C VAL A 52 2.25 12.56 5.13
N THR A 53 2.59 13.77 5.56
CA THR A 53 1.63 14.88 5.69
C THR A 53 0.96 15.21 4.35
N LEU A 54 1.73 15.31 3.27
CA LEU A 54 1.17 15.52 1.92
C LEU A 54 0.20 14.41 1.53
N ARG A 55 0.58 13.15 1.71
CA ARG A 55 -0.27 12.00 1.36
C ARG A 55 -1.59 12.00 2.12
N GLN A 56 -1.55 12.28 3.42
CA GLN A 56 -2.75 12.34 4.26
C GLN A 56 -3.62 13.56 3.94
N LYS A 57 -3.03 14.75 3.80
CA LYS A 57 -3.78 16.00 3.54
C LYS A 57 -4.41 16.03 2.16
N MET A 58 -3.78 15.39 1.18
CA MET A 58 -4.23 15.35 -0.21
C MET A 58 -4.93 14.02 -0.57
N ASP A 59 -5.15 13.13 0.41
CA ASP A 59 -5.70 11.78 0.23
C ASP A 59 -5.03 10.99 -0.93
N LEU A 60 -3.70 11.02 -0.98
CA LEU A 60 -2.91 10.31 -1.98
C LEU A 60 -2.81 8.82 -1.59
N TYR A 61 -3.92 8.10 -1.70
CA TYR A 61 -4.08 6.74 -1.19
C TYR A 61 -3.25 5.69 -1.95
N ALA A 62 -2.93 5.92 -3.21
CA ALA A 62 -2.16 4.99 -4.03
C ALA A 62 -0.78 5.55 -4.40
N CYS A 63 0.29 4.92 -3.93
CA CYS A 63 1.63 5.17 -4.44
C CYS A 63 1.90 4.21 -5.61
N VAL A 64 1.92 4.74 -6.82
CA VAL A 64 2.13 3.97 -8.05
C VAL A 64 3.60 4.02 -8.43
N ARG A 65 4.25 2.86 -8.51
CA ARG A 65 5.68 2.71 -8.81
C ARG A 65 5.89 1.79 -9.99
N PRO A 66 6.06 2.31 -11.20
CA PRO A 66 6.55 1.54 -12.33
C PRO A 66 7.98 1.07 -12.06
N VAL A 67 8.25 -0.20 -12.31
CA VAL A 67 9.57 -0.81 -12.16
C VAL A 67 9.93 -1.44 -13.48
N GLU A 68 10.83 -0.78 -14.20
CA GLU A 68 11.33 -1.19 -15.51
C GLU A 68 12.86 -1.17 -15.52
N TYR A 69 13.46 -2.00 -16.36
CA TYR A 69 14.91 -2.01 -16.54
C TYR A 69 15.33 -0.96 -17.56
N PHE A 70 16.29 -0.13 -17.16
CA PHE A 70 16.95 0.81 -18.06
C PHE A 70 18.26 0.21 -18.57
N LYS A 71 18.36 -0.01 -19.89
CA LYS A 71 19.53 -0.59 -20.53
C LYS A 71 20.81 0.18 -20.18
N GLY A 72 21.83 -0.55 -19.75
CA GLY A 72 23.12 0.02 -19.37
C GLY A 72 23.30 0.27 -17.87
N ILE A 73 22.26 0.12 -17.06
CA ILE A 73 22.37 0.21 -15.59
C ILE A 73 22.64 -1.20 -15.03
N LYS A 74 23.59 -1.29 -14.07
CA LYS A 74 23.84 -2.55 -13.35
C LYS A 74 22.62 -2.93 -12.53
N SER A 75 22.21 -4.19 -12.61
CA SER A 75 21.08 -4.73 -11.85
C SER A 75 21.50 -5.97 -11.06
N PRO A 76 21.01 -6.18 -9.84
CA PRO A 76 21.21 -7.41 -9.09
C PRO A 76 20.40 -8.60 -9.64
N VAL A 77 19.43 -8.34 -10.52
CA VAL A 77 18.55 -9.36 -11.11
C VAL A 77 19.25 -10.02 -12.30
N LYS A 78 19.13 -11.35 -12.42
CA LYS A 78 19.79 -12.14 -13.49
C LYS A 78 19.30 -11.81 -14.90
N ALA A 79 18.03 -11.47 -15.06
CA ALA A 79 17.41 -11.15 -16.35
C ALA A 79 16.55 -9.87 -16.19
N PRO A 80 17.21 -8.70 -15.98
CA PRO A 80 16.51 -7.46 -15.65
C PRO A 80 15.61 -6.96 -16.79
N GLU A 81 15.90 -7.31 -18.03
CA GLU A 81 15.10 -6.98 -19.20
C GLU A 81 13.69 -7.61 -19.19
N LYS A 82 13.46 -8.60 -18.32
CA LYS A 82 12.15 -9.24 -18.11
C LYS A 82 11.32 -8.57 -17.03
N VAL A 83 11.87 -7.59 -16.32
CA VAL A 83 11.17 -6.87 -15.27
C VAL A 83 10.33 -5.76 -15.90
N ASP A 84 9.02 -5.94 -15.84
CA ASP A 84 8.00 -4.96 -16.22
C ASP A 84 6.83 -5.11 -15.24
N MET A 85 6.91 -4.42 -14.12
CA MET A 85 5.85 -4.45 -13.12
C MET A 85 5.51 -3.03 -12.64
N THR A 86 4.30 -2.86 -12.15
CA THR A 86 3.89 -1.63 -11.48
C THR A 86 3.36 -1.99 -10.10
N ILE A 87 3.94 -1.40 -9.06
CA ILE A 87 3.57 -1.64 -7.68
C ILE A 87 2.57 -0.56 -7.24
N PHE A 88 1.40 -0.97 -6.79
CA PHE A 88 0.41 -0.14 -6.11
C PHE A 88 0.54 -0.36 -4.62
N ARG A 89 0.88 0.70 -3.88
CA ARG A 89 1.06 0.64 -2.43
C ARG A 89 0.10 1.59 -1.74
N GLU A 90 -0.59 1.09 -0.73
CA GLU A 90 -1.42 1.87 0.18
C GLU A 90 -0.54 2.83 1.00
N HIS A 91 -1.03 4.06 1.25
CA HIS A 91 -0.27 5.10 1.91
C HIS A 91 -1.06 5.96 2.90
N THR A 92 -2.29 5.63 3.21
CA THR A 92 -3.17 6.43 4.08
C THR A 92 -3.62 5.71 5.34
N GLU A 93 -3.59 4.39 5.31
CA GLU A 93 -3.90 3.51 6.44
C GLU A 93 -2.66 2.74 6.90
N ASP A 94 -2.85 1.63 7.60
CA ASP A 94 -1.81 0.74 8.08
C ASP A 94 -0.86 1.48 9.04
N SER A 95 0.43 1.20 8.99
CA SER A 95 1.48 1.90 9.73
C SER A 95 1.57 3.39 9.40
N TYR A 96 1.06 3.83 8.24
CA TYR A 96 1.02 5.24 7.85
C TYR A 96 -0.09 6.04 8.54
N ALA A 97 -1.04 5.40 9.21
CA ALA A 97 -1.99 6.09 10.09
C ALA A 97 -1.27 6.85 11.23
N GLY A 98 -0.08 6.36 11.62
CA GLY A 98 0.79 7.01 12.58
C GLY A 98 0.16 7.10 13.98
N ILE A 99 -0.60 6.07 14.37
CA ILE A 99 -1.20 5.96 15.71
C ILE A 99 -0.22 5.20 16.57
N GLU A 100 0.63 5.93 17.28
CA GLU A 100 1.69 5.34 18.10
C GLU A 100 1.74 5.97 19.49
N PHE A 101 2.10 5.16 20.46
CA PHE A 101 2.25 5.54 21.87
C PHE A 101 3.63 5.10 22.34
N ALA A 102 4.43 6.05 22.80
CA ALA A 102 5.77 5.78 23.29
C ALA A 102 5.75 4.89 24.55
N SER A 103 6.82 4.12 24.74
CA SER A 103 6.96 3.29 25.94
C SER A 103 6.97 4.16 27.20
N GLU A 104 6.49 3.59 28.31
CA GLU A 104 6.51 4.21 29.64
C GLU A 104 5.72 5.53 29.77
N THR A 105 4.85 5.84 28.79
CA THR A 105 3.93 6.98 28.85
C THR A 105 2.59 6.60 29.47
N ASN A 106 1.84 7.60 29.97
CA ASN A 106 0.50 7.38 30.49
C ASN A 106 -0.46 6.82 29.43
N GLU A 107 -0.32 7.27 28.18
CA GLU A 107 -1.12 6.84 27.04
C GLU A 107 -0.90 5.35 26.76
N SER A 108 0.37 4.90 26.70
CA SER A 108 0.69 3.49 26.49
C SER A 108 0.20 2.63 27.65
N HIS A 109 0.35 3.07 28.89
CA HIS A 109 -0.15 2.36 30.06
C HIS A 109 -1.69 2.26 30.08
N ASN A 110 -2.41 3.31 29.68
CA ASN A 110 -3.86 3.28 29.61
C ASN A 110 -4.35 2.33 28.52
N LEU A 111 -3.71 2.35 27.34
CA LEU A 111 -4.04 1.41 26.27
C LEU A 111 -3.75 -0.04 26.68
N LEU A 112 -2.62 -0.30 27.34
CA LEU A 112 -2.29 -1.63 27.86
C LEU A 112 -3.34 -2.11 28.87
N LYS A 113 -3.77 -1.27 29.80
CA LYS A 113 -4.84 -1.61 30.76
C LYS A 113 -6.16 -1.93 30.06
N PHE A 114 -6.52 -1.17 29.03
CA PHE A 114 -7.71 -1.41 28.24
C PHE A 114 -7.63 -2.76 27.51
N LEU A 115 -6.52 -3.03 26.83
CA LEU A 115 -6.28 -4.32 26.15
C LEU A 115 -6.38 -5.51 27.09
N GLU A 116 -5.80 -5.40 28.30
CA GLU A 116 -5.82 -6.46 29.29
C GLU A 116 -7.21 -6.66 29.91
N LYS A 117 -7.84 -5.58 30.39
CA LYS A 117 -9.09 -5.65 31.16
C LYS A 117 -10.33 -5.82 30.31
N GLU A 118 -10.42 -5.09 29.21
CA GLU A 118 -11.62 -5.08 28.36
C GLU A 118 -11.56 -6.08 27.22
N LEU A 119 -10.35 -6.32 26.66
CA LEU A 119 -10.18 -7.21 25.51
C LEU A 119 -9.48 -8.55 25.86
N ASN A 120 -9.14 -8.75 27.13
CA ASN A 120 -8.50 -9.98 27.63
C ASN A 120 -7.20 -10.34 26.87
N VAL A 121 -6.42 -9.34 26.48
CA VAL A 121 -5.15 -9.50 25.76
C VAL A 121 -4.00 -9.61 26.77
N HIS A 122 -3.44 -10.81 26.93
CA HIS A 122 -2.33 -11.10 27.85
C HIS A 122 -1.02 -11.47 27.12
N SER A 123 -0.99 -11.36 25.81
CA SER A 123 0.14 -11.81 24.97
C SER A 123 1.29 -10.81 24.87
N ILE A 124 1.16 -9.61 25.44
CA ILE A 124 2.22 -8.62 25.42
C ILE A 124 3.29 -9.01 26.42
N ARG A 125 4.47 -9.37 25.93
CA ARG A 125 5.55 -9.98 26.72
C ARG A 125 6.12 -9.04 27.78
N PHE A 126 6.28 -7.76 27.47
CA PHE A 126 6.86 -6.74 28.33
C PHE A 126 5.93 -5.51 28.46
N PRO A 127 4.77 -5.65 29.12
CA PRO A 127 3.74 -4.60 29.08
C PRO A 127 4.18 -3.27 29.69
N LYS A 128 5.10 -3.26 30.65
CA LYS A 128 5.54 -2.03 31.32
C LYS A 128 6.42 -1.14 30.44
N THR A 129 7.17 -1.74 29.49
CA THR A 129 8.17 -1.04 28.66
C THR A 129 7.87 -1.14 27.17
N SER A 130 6.69 -1.67 26.81
CA SER A 130 6.31 -1.73 25.39
C SER A 130 5.79 -0.39 24.89
N ALA A 131 6.32 0.07 23.76
CA ALA A 131 5.64 1.03 22.91
C ALA A 131 4.54 0.32 22.11
N LEU A 132 3.47 1.01 21.77
CA LEU A 132 2.33 0.44 21.06
C LEU A 132 2.02 1.22 19.78
N GLY A 133 1.64 0.49 18.73
CA GLY A 133 1.12 1.08 17.50
C GLY A 133 -0.18 0.42 17.08
N ILE A 134 -1.13 1.19 16.56
CA ILE A 134 -2.39 0.70 16.01
C ILE A 134 -2.30 0.73 14.49
N LYS A 135 -2.59 -0.41 13.88
CA LYS A 135 -2.59 -0.62 12.44
C LYS A 135 -4.03 -0.80 11.93
N PRO A 136 -4.74 0.29 11.55
CA PRO A 136 -6.06 0.19 10.96
C PRO A 136 -5.97 -0.20 9.48
N VAL A 137 -6.83 -1.12 9.04
CA VAL A 137 -7.00 -1.48 7.62
C VAL A 137 -8.50 -1.64 7.37
N SER A 138 -9.04 -0.85 6.43
CA SER A 138 -10.47 -0.83 6.13
C SER A 138 -10.83 -1.49 4.79
N PRO A 139 -12.08 -1.96 4.63
CA PRO A 139 -12.59 -2.37 3.33
C PRO A 139 -12.50 -1.25 2.29
N GLU A 140 -12.85 -0.01 2.68
CA GLU A 140 -12.89 1.16 1.81
C GLU A 140 -11.48 1.51 1.27
N GLY A 141 -10.50 1.62 2.17
CA GLY A 141 -9.10 1.90 1.81
C GLY A 141 -8.52 0.80 0.93
N SER A 142 -8.78 -0.46 1.28
CA SER A 142 -8.33 -1.62 0.52
C SER A 142 -8.96 -1.68 -0.87
N LYS A 143 -10.29 -1.54 -0.96
CA LYS A 143 -11.02 -1.65 -2.23
C LYS A 143 -10.67 -0.53 -3.20
N ARG A 144 -10.51 0.73 -2.74
CA ARG A 144 -10.13 1.84 -3.62
C ARG A 144 -8.74 1.66 -4.24
N LEU A 145 -7.77 1.14 -3.46
CA LEU A 145 -6.44 0.83 -3.97
C LEU A 145 -6.50 -0.26 -5.05
N VAL A 146 -7.24 -1.33 -4.78
CA VAL A 146 -7.37 -2.48 -5.69
C VAL A 146 -8.10 -2.08 -6.97
N ASN A 147 -9.16 -1.27 -6.89
CA ASN A 147 -9.84 -0.71 -8.07
C ASN A 147 -8.86 0.08 -8.94
N ALA A 148 -8.08 1.00 -8.35
CA ALA A 148 -7.08 1.77 -9.09
C ALA A 148 -6.05 0.87 -9.80
N ALA A 149 -5.65 -0.24 -9.15
CA ALA A 149 -4.73 -1.21 -9.75
C ALA A 149 -5.38 -1.97 -10.92
N PHE A 150 -6.65 -2.36 -10.84
CA PHE A 150 -7.36 -3.03 -11.95
C PHE A 150 -7.61 -2.08 -13.12
N GLU A 151 -8.05 -0.85 -12.86
CA GLU A 151 -8.22 0.17 -13.91
C GLU A 151 -6.91 0.43 -14.66
N TYR A 152 -5.81 0.56 -13.93
CA TYR A 152 -4.48 0.66 -14.52
C TYR A 152 -4.12 -0.59 -15.32
N ALA A 153 -4.35 -1.78 -14.79
CA ALA A 153 -4.04 -3.04 -15.47
C ALA A 153 -4.80 -3.18 -16.79
N LEU A 154 -6.08 -2.81 -16.83
CA LEU A 154 -6.88 -2.79 -18.05
C LEU A 154 -6.35 -1.75 -19.05
N LYS A 155 -6.11 -0.52 -18.59
CA LYS A 155 -5.59 0.57 -19.44
C LYS A 155 -4.24 0.23 -20.06
N MET A 156 -3.35 -0.40 -19.30
CA MET A 156 -2.00 -0.79 -19.71
C MET A 156 -1.91 -2.22 -20.28
N ASN A 157 -3.05 -2.89 -20.47
CA ASN A 157 -3.14 -4.26 -21.00
C ASN A 157 -2.26 -5.26 -20.21
N LYS A 158 -2.12 -5.07 -18.90
CA LYS A 158 -1.39 -6.00 -18.03
C LYS A 158 -2.19 -7.30 -17.87
N LYS A 159 -1.50 -8.43 -17.86
CA LYS A 159 -2.13 -9.76 -17.88
C LYS A 159 -2.28 -10.39 -16.50
N ARG A 160 -1.73 -9.77 -15.47
CA ARG A 160 -1.73 -10.30 -14.09
C ARG A 160 -1.80 -9.18 -13.08
N VAL A 161 -2.59 -9.42 -12.03
CA VAL A 161 -2.60 -8.62 -10.79
C VAL A 161 -2.34 -9.59 -9.63
N THR A 162 -1.35 -9.28 -8.82
CA THR A 162 -0.97 -10.09 -7.65
C THR A 162 -1.18 -9.28 -6.37
N PHE A 163 -1.98 -9.81 -5.45
CA PHE A 163 -2.16 -9.22 -4.12
C PHE A 163 -1.05 -9.68 -3.20
N VAL A 164 -0.30 -8.73 -2.64
CA VAL A 164 0.80 -9.02 -1.71
C VAL A 164 0.37 -8.64 -0.31
N HIS A 165 0.44 -9.59 0.63
CA HIS A 165 -0.07 -9.41 1.99
C HIS A 165 0.69 -10.28 3.01
N LYS A 166 0.43 -10.09 4.30
CA LYS A 166 0.94 -10.92 5.41
C LYS A 166 -0.20 -11.59 6.20
N GLY A 167 -1.26 -12.02 5.50
CA GLY A 167 -2.48 -12.57 6.08
C GLY A 167 -2.32 -13.90 6.81
N ASN A 168 -1.18 -14.58 6.69
CA ASN A 168 -0.87 -15.76 7.50
C ASN A 168 -0.61 -15.41 8.99
N ILE A 169 -0.12 -14.22 9.29
CA ILE A 169 0.13 -13.72 10.64
C ILE A 169 -0.98 -12.76 11.07
N MET A 170 -1.26 -11.72 10.27
CA MET A 170 -2.27 -10.70 10.57
C MET A 170 -3.58 -10.99 9.82
N LYS A 171 -4.37 -11.90 10.41
CA LYS A 171 -5.53 -12.50 9.73
C LYS A 171 -6.67 -11.54 9.45
N PHE A 172 -6.87 -10.51 10.28
CA PHE A 172 -8.00 -9.59 10.16
C PHE A 172 -7.64 -8.31 9.37
N THR A 173 -6.42 -7.81 9.48
CA THR A 173 -5.96 -6.66 8.71
C THR A 173 -5.48 -7.09 7.32
N GLU A 174 -4.38 -7.81 7.24
CA GLU A 174 -3.79 -8.26 5.97
C GLU A 174 -4.65 -9.33 5.27
N GLY A 175 -5.22 -10.27 6.05
CA GLY A 175 -6.17 -11.24 5.52
C GLY A 175 -7.49 -10.60 5.09
N GLY A 176 -7.92 -9.54 5.79
CA GLY A 176 -9.02 -8.68 5.37
C GLY A 176 -8.76 -8.04 4.02
N PHE A 177 -7.61 -7.35 3.87
CA PHE A 177 -7.19 -6.78 2.58
C PHE A 177 -7.26 -7.80 1.44
N ARG A 178 -6.68 -9.00 1.63
CA ARG A 178 -6.73 -10.08 0.66
C ARG A 178 -8.17 -10.42 0.25
N ASN A 179 -9.05 -10.60 1.23
CA ASN A 179 -10.43 -11.00 0.96
C ASN A 179 -11.20 -9.90 0.20
N TRP A 180 -11.08 -8.64 0.62
CA TRP A 180 -11.69 -7.49 -0.06
C TRP A 180 -11.13 -7.27 -1.46
N ALA A 181 -9.84 -7.57 -1.67
CA ALA A 181 -9.23 -7.53 -2.99
C ALA A 181 -9.83 -8.57 -3.94
N TYR A 182 -10.11 -9.78 -3.48
CA TYR A 182 -10.83 -10.77 -4.26
C TYR A 182 -12.31 -10.42 -4.50
N GLU A 183 -12.95 -9.68 -3.60
CA GLU A 183 -14.31 -9.15 -3.84
C GLU A 183 -14.30 -8.20 -5.04
N VAL A 184 -13.37 -7.23 -5.04
CA VAL A 184 -13.18 -6.30 -6.17
C VAL A 184 -12.84 -7.03 -7.47
N ALA A 185 -12.00 -8.07 -7.42
CA ALA A 185 -11.63 -8.83 -8.60
C ALA A 185 -12.84 -9.40 -9.36
N LYS A 186 -13.97 -9.66 -8.68
CA LYS A 186 -15.20 -10.17 -9.31
C LYS A 186 -15.91 -9.13 -10.19
N GLU A 187 -15.62 -7.85 -9.98
CA GLU A 187 -16.19 -6.73 -10.73
C GLU A 187 -15.48 -6.51 -12.08
N TYR A 188 -14.33 -7.17 -12.29
CA TYR A 188 -13.47 -7.04 -13.46
C TYR A 188 -13.41 -8.32 -14.28
N PRO A 189 -13.01 -8.26 -15.56
CA PRO A 189 -12.83 -9.45 -16.41
C PRO A 189 -11.59 -10.24 -15.96
N THR A 190 -11.74 -11.04 -14.93
CA THR A 190 -10.67 -11.78 -14.28
C THR A 190 -10.85 -13.29 -14.37
N PHE A 191 -9.73 -14.01 -14.17
CA PHE A 191 -9.67 -15.42 -13.80
C PHE A 191 -8.77 -15.55 -12.58
N THR A 192 -9.35 -15.94 -11.46
CA THR A 192 -8.65 -15.90 -10.18
C THR A 192 -7.97 -17.22 -9.83
N LYS A 193 -6.95 -17.14 -8.96
CA LYS A 193 -6.34 -18.31 -8.33
C LYS A 193 -7.36 -19.17 -7.58
N LEU A 194 -8.38 -18.55 -6.99
CA LEU A 194 -9.44 -19.28 -6.29
C LEU A 194 -10.24 -20.16 -7.25
N GLU A 195 -10.58 -19.65 -8.45
CA GLU A 195 -11.24 -20.43 -9.51
C GLU A 195 -10.33 -21.54 -10.03
N TYR A 196 -9.04 -21.21 -10.26
CA TYR A 196 -8.03 -22.18 -10.66
C TYR A 196 -7.92 -23.33 -9.66
N ASP A 197 -7.78 -23.06 -8.37
CA ASP A 197 -7.64 -24.05 -7.31
C ASP A 197 -8.91 -24.91 -7.17
N LYS A 198 -10.09 -24.31 -7.33
CA LYS A 198 -11.36 -25.05 -7.38
C LYS A 198 -11.39 -26.04 -8.52
N ILE A 199 -11.10 -25.60 -9.76
CA ILE A 199 -11.08 -26.45 -10.95
C ILE A 199 -10.03 -27.55 -10.79
N LYS A 200 -8.85 -27.23 -10.28
CA LYS A 200 -7.78 -28.17 -10.02
C LYS A 200 -8.21 -29.28 -9.08
N ASN A 201 -8.93 -28.95 -8.00
CA ASN A 201 -9.41 -29.92 -7.03
C ASN A 201 -10.55 -30.80 -7.59
N GLU A 202 -11.44 -30.23 -8.39
CA GLU A 202 -12.60 -30.92 -8.95
C GLU A 202 -12.27 -31.74 -10.22
N ARG A 203 -11.39 -31.21 -11.09
CA ARG A 203 -11.19 -31.72 -12.46
C ARG A 203 -9.72 -31.93 -12.84
N GLY A 204 -8.80 -31.70 -11.92
CA GLY A 204 -7.36 -31.91 -12.10
C GLY A 204 -6.60 -30.71 -12.65
N SER A 205 -5.28 -30.77 -12.50
CA SER A 205 -4.35 -29.68 -12.84
C SER A 205 -4.34 -29.32 -14.33
N LEU A 206 -4.47 -30.32 -15.21
CA LEU A 206 -4.46 -30.10 -16.67
C LEU A 206 -5.67 -29.26 -17.09
N GLN A 207 -6.85 -29.56 -16.56
CA GLN A 207 -8.07 -28.80 -16.85
C GLN A 207 -7.99 -27.37 -16.32
N ALA A 208 -7.51 -27.19 -15.09
CA ALA A 208 -7.31 -25.86 -14.52
C ALA A 208 -6.35 -25.00 -15.37
N GLU A 209 -5.26 -25.59 -15.87
CA GLU A 209 -4.31 -24.88 -16.71
C GLU A 209 -4.90 -24.53 -18.10
N ASN A 210 -5.70 -25.42 -18.67
CA ASN A 210 -6.38 -25.15 -19.94
C ASN A 210 -7.40 -24.02 -19.81
N GLU A 211 -8.20 -24.00 -18.75
CA GLU A 211 -9.17 -22.92 -18.49
C GLU A 211 -8.49 -21.60 -18.22
N LYS A 212 -7.40 -21.58 -17.45
CA LYS A 212 -6.57 -20.39 -17.26
C LYS A 212 -6.05 -19.84 -18.60
N LYS A 213 -5.50 -20.70 -19.45
CA LYS A 213 -5.02 -20.30 -20.80
C LYS A 213 -6.14 -19.74 -21.66
N ALA A 214 -7.31 -20.37 -21.63
CA ALA A 214 -8.49 -19.89 -22.37
C ALA A 214 -8.96 -18.53 -21.86
N ALA A 215 -9.01 -18.33 -20.54
CA ALA A 215 -9.36 -17.05 -19.92
C ALA A 215 -8.38 -15.93 -20.31
N LEU A 216 -7.08 -16.19 -20.28
CA LEU A 216 -6.07 -15.21 -20.70
C LEU A 216 -6.17 -14.88 -22.20
N LYS A 217 -6.47 -15.86 -23.05
CA LYS A 217 -6.71 -15.63 -24.49
C LYS A 217 -7.96 -14.79 -24.75
N SER A 218 -9.00 -14.91 -23.92
CA SER A 218 -10.20 -14.08 -24.00
C SER A 218 -10.03 -12.67 -23.45
N GLY A 219 -8.81 -12.29 -23.03
CA GLY A 219 -8.50 -10.95 -22.51
C GLY A 219 -8.69 -10.78 -21.00
N LYS A 220 -9.03 -11.84 -20.27
CA LYS A 220 -9.13 -11.77 -18.81
C LYS A 220 -7.76 -11.59 -18.15
N ILE A 221 -7.76 -10.89 -17.02
CA ILE A 221 -6.59 -10.71 -16.15
C ILE A 221 -6.50 -11.90 -15.20
N TYR A 222 -5.32 -12.52 -15.09
CA TYR A 222 -5.08 -13.51 -14.03
C TYR A 222 -4.85 -12.83 -12.71
N VAL A 223 -5.56 -13.28 -11.68
CA VAL A 223 -5.47 -12.71 -10.32
C VAL A 223 -5.02 -13.77 -9.34
N ASP A 224 -3.96 -13.47 -8.62
CA ASP A 224 -3.48 -14.32 -7.53
C ASP A 224 -3.06 -13.51 -6.31
N ASP A 225 -2.75 -14.21 -5.23
CA ASP A 225 -2.20 -13.64 -4.02
C ASP A 225 -0.91 -14.33 -3.60
N VAL A 226 -0.05 -13.62 -2.91
CA VAL A 226 1.21 -14.11 -2.39
C VAL A 226 1.51 -13.48 -1.03
N ILE A 227 2.08 -14.30 -0.13
CA ILE A 227 2.60 -13.79 1.12
C ILE A 227 3.87 -12.99 0.82
N ALA A 228 4.03 -11.83 1.49
CA ALA A 228 5.12 -10.89 1.23
C ALA A 228 6.52 -11.53 1.24
N ASP A 229 6.74 -12.52 2.11
CA ASP A 229 8.02 -13.26 2.19
C ASP A 229 8.37 -14.02 0.90
N ASN A 230 7.39 -14.39 0.11
CA ASN A 230 7.58 -15.13 -1.15
C ASN A 230 7.56 -14.21 -2.38
N PHE A 231 7.29 -12.93 -2.19
CA PHE A 231 7.24 -11.95 -3.27
C PHE A 231 8.61 -11.30 -3.52
N LEU A 232 9.42 -11.16 -2.47
CA LEU A 232 10.78 -10.59 -2.50
C LEU A 232 11.83 -11.69 -2.88
#